data_2d5971a0aa1a38f99394d88c351671b6
#
_entry.id   2d5971a0aa1a38f99394d88c351671b6
#
_cell.length_a   1.000
_cell.length_b   1.000
_cell.length_c   1.000
_cell.angle_alpha   90.00
_cell.angle_beta   90.00
_cell.angle_gamma   90.00
#
_symmetry.space_group_name_H-M   'P 1'
#
loop_
_entity.id
_entity.type
_entity.pdbx_description
1 polymer ?
#
loop_
_entity_poly.entity_id
_entity_poly.type
_entity_poly.pdbx_seq_one_letter_code
_entity_poly.pdbx_strand_id
1 'polypeptide(L)'
;AIRVEPESGVRLVELVKLRGVGPSPELLDLAGWAAWRWAGRRVAFLRAASPERMVAAAAKRRPRDPVPVGPRDVFDDAFDHGVATVRVAPDDDGLGVALAACRRGDALILTADTGRARHLAVALRRAGVSVALAPDEWAVAAGGATVVGTRSAAWMPMPDLAAVVVIDEHDQR
;
A
#
# COMPACT_ATOMS: atom_id res chain seq x y z
N ALA A 1 10.27 9.13 17.51
CA ALA A 1 10.78 10.46 17.10
C ALA A 1 12.20 10.27 16.55
N ILE A 2 12.40 10.60 15.29
CA ILE A 2 13.74 10.57 14.68
C ILE A 2 14.46 11.82 15.17
N ARG A 3 15.52 11.63 15.93
CA ARG A 3 16.41 12.71 16.35
C ARG A 3 17.41 12.95 15.22
N VAL A 4 17.23 14.03 14.48
CA VAL A 4 18.23 14.49 13.51
C VAL A 4 19.08 15.55 14.21
N GLU A 5 20.39 15.31 14.33
CA GLU A 5 21.32 16.35 14.79
C GLU A 5 21.49 17.37 13.65
N PRO A 6 21.31 18.67 13.93
CA PRO A 6 21.48 19.69 12.92
C PRO A 6 22.96 19.82 12.54
N GLU A 7 23.22 20.10 11.27
CA GLU A 7 24.56 20.52 10.82
C GLU A 7 24.97 21.78 11.60
N SER A 8 26.24 21.83 12.00
CA SER A 8 26.78 22.97 12.77
C SER A 8 26.60 24.27 11.98
N GLY A 9 25.93 25.27 12.59
CA GLY A 9 25.70 26.58 11.98
C GLY A 9 24.25 26.83 11.52
N VAL A 10 23.39 25.81 11.51
CA VAL A 10 21.95 25.99 11.21
C VAL A 10 21.20 26.43 12.46
N ARG A 11 20.59 27.62 12.42
CA ARG A 11 19.70 28.08 13.50
C ARG A 11 18.40 27.29 13.46
N LEU A 12 18.17 26.44 14.44
CA LEU A 12 16.90 25.73 14.59
C LEU A 12 15.82 26.67 15.12
N VAL A 13 14.63 26.57 14.54
CA VAL A 13 13.44 27.27 15.03
C VAL A 13 12.60 26.24 15.80
N GLU A 14 12.06 26.65 16.93
CA GLU A 14 11.21 25.79 17.75
C GLU A 14 9.97 25.33 16.97
N LEU A 15 9.61 24.06 17.12
CA LEU A 15 8.43 23.49 16.49
C LEU A 15 7.17 24.03 17.17
N VAL A 16 6.48 24.95 16.52
CA VAL A 16 5.32 25.66 17.08
C VAL A 16 4.10 24.75 17.18
N LYS A 17 3.88 23.87 16.19
CA LYS A 17 2.69 23.00 16.15
C LYS A 17 2.93 21.78 15.28
N LEU A 18 2.55 20.62 15.81
CA LEU A 18 2.41 19.38 15.02
C LEU A 18 0.96 19.25 14.54
N ARG A 19 0.75 19.07 13.24
CA ARG A 19 -0.58 18.88 12.65
C ARG A 19 -0.60 17.63 11.78
N GLY A 20 -1.53 16.73 12.11
CA GLY A 20 -1.79 15.55 11.33
C GLY A 20 -0.72 14.45 11.45
N VAL A 21 -0.94 13.40 10.67
CA VAL A 21 -0.07 12.23 10.53
C VAL A 21 0.56 12.21 9.15
N GLY A 22 1.78 11.69 9.09
CA GLY A 22 2.55 11.52 7.86
C GLY A 22 2.94 10.05 7.65
N PRO A 23 3.89 9.80 6.73
CA PRO A 23 4.42 8.47 6.48
C PRO A 23 4.94 7.80 7.75
N SER A 24 4.77 6.48 7.82
CA SER A 24 5.30 5.67 8.91
C SER A 24 6.84 5.60 8.87
N PRO A 25 7.51 5.19 9.97
CA PRO A 25 8.96 4.99 9.98
C PRO A 25 9.46 4.08 8.86
N GLU A 26 8.74 3.00 8.55
CA GLU A 26 9.08 2.04 7.50
C GLU A 26 9.06 2.71 6.12
N LEU A 27 8.10 3.59 5.85
CA LEU A 27 8.05 4.38 4.61
C LEU A 27 9.16 5.43 4.55
N LEU A 28 9.59 5.98 5.70
CA LEU A 28 10.75 6.87 5.76
C LEU A 28 12.03 6.13 5.40
N ASP A 29 12.19 4.90 5.89
CA ASP A 29 13.33 4.03 5.59
C ASP A 29 13.32 3.59 4.13
N LEU A 30 12.15 3.16 3.62
CA LEU A 30 11.96 2.83 2.21
C LEU A 30 12.30 4.01 1.30
N ALA A 31 11.89 5.23 1.65
CA ALA A 31 12.23 6.44 0.90
C ALA A 31 13.75 6.73 0.91
N GLY A 32 14.42 6.43 2.02
CA GLY A 32 15.88 6.52 2.12
C GLY A 32 16.57 5.51 1.22
N TRP A 33 16.15 4.24 1.28
CA TRP A 33 16.65 3.19 0.42
C TRP A 33 16.41 3.48 -1.06
N ALA A 34 15.21 3.92 -1.44
CA ALA A 34 14.87 4.24 -2.81
C ALA A 34 15.70 5.41 -3.35
N ALA A 35 15.94 6.44 -2.54
CA ALA A 35 16.79 7.56 -2.91
C ALA A 35 18.23 7.11 -3.19
N TRP A 36 18.77 6.22 -2.37
CA TRP A 36 20.08 5.62 -2.58
C TRP A 36 20.10 4.72 -3.83
N ARG A 37 19.11 3.81 -3.97
CA ARG A 37 19.06 2.79 -5.03
C ARG A 37 18.93 3.41 -6.42
N TRP A 38 18.18 4.50 -6.55
CA TRP A 38 17.92 5.16 -7.85
C TRP A 38 18.55 6.54 -7.98
N ALA A 39 19.50 6.89 -7.11
CA ALA A 39 20.17 8.19 -7.09
C ALA A 39 19.20 9.38 -7.12
N GLY A 40 18.02 9.22 -6.50
CA GLY A 40 16.96 10.21 -6.47
C GLY A 40 17.00 11.08 -5.21
N ARG A 41 16.18 12.14 -5.21
CA ARG A 41 16.01 12.97 -4.02
C ARG A 41 15.03 12.30 -3.05
N ARG A 42 15.44 12.05 -1.81
CA ARG A 42 14.58 11.45 -0.77
C ARG A 42 13.24 12.18 -0.61
N VAL A 43 13.24 13.51 -0.76
CA VAL A 43 12.01 14.32 -0.65
C VAL A 43 10.96 13.97 -1.71
N ALA A 44 11.35 13.49 -2.89
CA ALA A 44 10.41 13.07 -3.93
C ALA A 44 9.63 11.82 -3.49
N PHE A 45 10.32 10.85 -2.90
CA PHE A 45 9.72 9.63 -2.36
C PHE A 45 8.85 9.92 -1.13
N LEU A 46 9.30 10.82 -0.26
CA LEU A 46 8.50 11.25 0.89
C LEU A 46 7.21 11.96 0.48
N ARG A 47 7.24 12.75 -0.60
CA ARG A 47 6.01 13.33 -1.16
C ARG A 47 5.05 12.25 -1.66
N ALA A 48 5.55 11.23 -2.36
CA ALA A 48 4.72 10.13 -2.82
C ALA A 48 4.10 9.31 -1.66
N ALA A 49 4.83 9.20 -0.54
CA ALA A 49 4.36 8.51 0.66
C ALA A 49 3.43 9.36 1.55
N SER A 50 3.39 10.67 1.33
CA SER A 50 2.59 11.59 2.13
C SER A 50 1.18 11.77 1.54
N PRO A 51 0.16 11.98 2.37
CA PRO A 51 -1.17 12.29 1.87
C PRO A 51 -1.17 13.66 1.18
N GLU A 52 -1.93 13.79 0.08
CA GLU A 52 -2.08 15.05 -0.65
C GLU A 52 -2.72 16.16 0.20
N ARG A 53 -3.57 15.77 1.14
CA ARG A 53 -4.24 16.65 2.08
C ARG A 53 -3.89 16.27 3.50
N MET A 54 -3.94 17.25 4.40
CA MET A 54 -3.69 17.01 5.83
C MET A 54 -4.65 15.95 6.38
N VAL A 55 -4.10 14.90 6.96
CA VAL A 55 -4.82 13.84 7.66
C VAL A 55 -4.58 14.02 9.15
N ALA A 56 -5.62 14.39 9.90
CA ALA A 56 -5.49 14.65 11.35
C ALA A 56 -5.17 13.37 12.14
N ALA A 57 -5.71 12.24 11.73
CA ALA A 57 -5.46 10.93 12.32
C ALA A 57 -5.69 9.83 11.27
N ALA A 58 -5.02 8.69 11.43
CA ALA A 58 -5.35 7.49 10.68
C ALA A 58 -6.81 7.08 10.97
N ALA A 59 -7.49 6.51 9.99
CA ALA A 59 -8.82 5.97 10.21
C ALA A 59 -8.74 4.83 11.25
N LYS A 60 -9.78 4.70 12.06
CA LYS A 60 -9.88 3.54 12.96
C LYS A 60 -9.92 2.27 12.12
N ARG A 61 -9.06 1.32 12.47
CA ARG A 61 -9.08 0.00 11.85
C ARG A 61 -10.48 -0.59 12.00
N ARG A 62 -11.11 -0.95 10.91
CA ARG A 62 -12.35 -1.72 10.95
C ARG A 62 -12.02 -3.12 11.47
N PRO A 63 -12.85 -3.71 12.34
CA PRO A 63 -12.75 -5.12 12.64
C PRO A 63 -12.67 -5.87 11.31
N ARG A 64 -11.70 -6.76 11.19
CA ARG A 64 -11.57 -7.57 9.98
C ARG A 64 -12.64 -8.65 10.06
N ASP A 65 -13.70 -8.51 9.27
CA ASP A 65 -14.54 -9.66 8.99
C ASP A 65 -13.65 -10.70 8.29
N PRO A 66 -13.64 -11.96 8.77
CA PRO A 66 -12.89 -12.98 8.08
C PRO A 66 -13.35 -13.00 6.62
N VAL A 67 -12.42 -12.75 5.71
CA VAL A 67 -12.68 -12.97 4.29
C VAL A 67 -13.23 -14.40 4.19
N PRO A 68 -14.41 -14.61 3.56
CA PRO A 68 -15.02 -15.93 3.53
C PRO A 68 -13.97 -16.95 3.10
N VAL A 69 -13.64 -17.85 4.01
CA VAL A 69 -12.69 -18.93 3.73
C VAL A 69 -13.47 -19.93 2.90
N GLY A 70 -13.47 -19.70 1.59
CA GLY A 70 -13.85 -20.75 0.65
C GLY A 70 -12.86 -21.92 0.73
N PRO A 71 -13.13 -23.03 0.06
CA PRO A 71 -12.13 -24.09 -0.08
C PRO A 71 -10.85 -23.44 -0.62
N ARG A 72 -9.70 -23.93 -0.11
CA ARG A 72 -8.38 -23.43 -0.53
C ARG A 72 -8.30 -23.53 -2.05
N ASP A 73 -8.01 -22.38 -2.68
CA ASP A 73 -7.94 -22.27 -4.13
C ASP A 73 -6.49 -22.45 -4.59
N VAL A 74 -6.32 -22.80 -5.86
CA VAL A 74 -5.01 -22.89 -6.52
C VAL A 74 -4.16 -21.63 -6.32
N PHE A 75 -4.78 -20.47 -6.19
CA PHE A 75 -4.08 -19.21 -5.91
C PHE A 75 -3.54 -19.10 -4.49
N ASP A 76 -4.10 -19.81 -3.52
CA ASP A 76 -3.61 -19.79 -2.14
C ASP A 76 -2.22 -20.39 -2.03
N ASP A 77 -1.92 -21.41 -2.84
CA ASP A 77 -0.62 -22.09 -2.82
C ASP A 77 0.52 -21.17 -3.29
N ALA A 78 0.24 -20.18 -4.15
CA ALA A 78 1.25 -19.21 -4.57
C ALA A 78 1.80 -18.39 -3.40
N PHE A 79 1.02 -18.17 -2.36
CA PHE A 79 1.41 -17.39 -1.17
C PHE A 79 2.12 -18.22 -0.10
N ASP A 80 2.29 -19.51 -0.29
CA ASP A 80 3.12 -20.35 0.58
C ASP A 80 4.62 -20.24 0.22
N HIS A 81 4.92 -19.58 -0.90
CA HIS A 81 6.27 -19.29 -1.38
C HIS A 81 6.62 -17.82 -1.16
N GLY A 82 7.90 -17.51 -0.98
CA GLY A 82 8.35 -16.13 -0.77
C GLY A 82 8.08 -15.23 -1.98
N VAL A 83 8.26 -15.75 -3.19
CA VAL A 83 7.95 -15.09 -4.48
C VAL A 83 7.41 -16.15 -5.43
N ALA A 84 6.30 -15.86 -6.09
CA ALA A 84 5.70 -16.74 -7.08
C ALA A 84 5.21 -15.94 -8.29
N THR A 85 5.21 -16.57 -9.45
CA THR A 85 4.58 -16.06 -10.67
C THR A 85 3.35 -16.91 -10.98
N VAL A 86 2.19 -16.26 -10.99
CA VAL A 86 0.92 -16.89 -11.30
C VAL A 86 0.51 -16.50 -12.73
N ARG A 87 0.28 -17.50 -13.57
CA ARG A 87 -0.27 -17.28 -14.91
C ARG A 87 -1.76 -17.57 -14.88
N VAL A 88 -2.55 -16.59 -15.29
CA VAL A 88 -4.00 -16.68 -15.40
C VAL A 88 -4.43 -16.58 -16.87
N ALA A 89 -5.66 -16.96 -17.16
CA ALA A 89 -6.23 -16.78 -18.48
C ALA A 89 -6.31 -15.29 -18.85
N PRO A 90 -6.21 -14.92 -20.15
CA PRO A 90 -6.21 -13.51 -20.55
C PRO A 90 -7.48 -12.72 -20.18
N ASP A 91 -8.58 -13.41 -19.97
CA ASP A 91 -9.88 -12.86 -19.57
C ASP A 91 -10.10 -12.86 -18.05
N ASP A 92 -9.13 -13.35 -17.27
CA ASP A 92 -9.17 -13.32 -15.80
C ASP A 92 -8.98 -11.89 -15.30
N ASP A 93 -9.85 -11.45 -14.39
CA ASP A 93 -9.81 -10.12 -13.82
C ASP A 93 -8.82 -9.96 -12.65
N GLY A 94 -8.18 -11.05 -12.24
CA GLY A 94 -7.23 -11.08 -11.12
C GLY A 94 -7.90 -11.10 -9.74
N LEU A 95 -9.22 -11.18 -9.66
CA LEU A 95 -9.94 -11.17 -8.38
C LEU A 95 -9.60 -12.39 -7.53
N GLY A 96 -9.46 -13.57 -8.14
CA GLY A 96 -9.11 -14.80 -7.42
C GLY A 96 -7.77 -14.69 -6.68
N VAL A 97 -6.74 -14.23 -7.37
CA VAL A 97 -5.40 -13.98 -6.79
C VAL A 97 -5.48 -12.91 -5.71
N ALA A 98 -6.22 -11.82 -5.96
CA ALA A 98 -6.39 -10.73 -4.99
C ALA A 98 -7.09 -11.20 -3.71
N LEU A 99 -8.12 -12.04 -3.80
CA LEU A 99 -8.80 -12.63 -2.65
C LEU A 99 -7.88 -13.58 -1.89
N ALA A 100 -7.09 -14.39 -2.58
CA ALA A 100 -6.10 -15.26 -1.95
C ALA A 100 -5.07 -14.43 -1.14
N ALA A 101 -4.58 -13.33 -1.69
CA ALA A 101 -3.72 -12.39 -0.95
C ALA A 101 -4.42 -11.83 0.29
N CYS A 102 -5.68 -11.39 0.16
CA CYS A 102 -6.46 -10.83 1.27
C CYS A 102 -6.74 -11.86 2.38
N ARG A 103 -6.78 -13.16 2.07
CA ARG A 103 -6.87 -14.20 3.10
C ARG A 103 -5.63 -14.27 4.00
N ARG A 104 -4.46 -13.88 3.50
CA ARG A 104 -3.20 -13.84 4.27
C ARG A 104 -3.15 -12.64 5.21
N GLY A 105 -3.77 -11.54 4.86
CA GLY A 105 -3.69 -10.31 5.61
C GLY A 105 -4.04 -9.09 4.78
N ASP A 106 -3.67 -7.90 5.25
CA ASP A 106 -3.76 -6.70 4.43
C ASP A 106 -2.79 -6.85 3.24
N ALA A 107 -3.29 -6.66 2.03
CA ALA A 107 -2.54 -6.87 0.81
C ALA A 107 -2.31 -5.57 0.04
N LEU A 108 -1.15 -5.44 -0.58
CA LEU A 108 -0.88 -4.41 -1.58
C LEU A 108 -1.14 -5.01 -2.97
N ILE A 109 -2.09 -4.46 -3.70
CA ILE A 109 -2.46 -4.95 -5.03
C ILE A 109 -2.20 -3.84 -6.05
N LEU A 110 -1.21 -4.06 -6.89
CA LEU A 110 -0.80 -3.13 -7.93
C LEU A 110 -1.38 -3.56 -9.27
N THR A 111 -1.95 -2.60 -10.00
CA THR A 111 -2.51 -2.80 -11.33
C THR A 111 -1.87 -1.85 -12.34
N ALA A 112 -1.96 -2.18 -13.63
CA ALA A 112 -1.39 -1.37 -14.70
C ALA A 112 -2.08 0.01 -14.82
N ASP A 113 -3.39 0.08 -14.59
CA ASP A 113 -4.18 1.31 -14.76
C ASP A 113 -5.20 1.54 -13.63
N THR A 114 -5.69 2.77 -13.54
CA THR A 114 -6.64 3.21 -12.51
C THR A 114 -8.05 2.64 -12.69
N GLY A 115 -8.45 2.31 -13.91
CA GLY A 115 -9.76 1.71 -14.20
C GLY A 115 -9.83 0.31 -13.60
N ARG A 116 -8.79 -0.49 -13.86
CA ARG A 116 -8.65 -1.84 -13.29
C ARG A 116 -8.55 -1.81 -11.77
N ALA A 117 -7.78 -0.86 -11.21
CA ALA A 117 -7.69 -0.66 -9.77
C ALA A 117 -9.06 -0.41 -9.13
N ARG A 118 -9.87 0.48 -9.72
CA ARG A 118 -11.23 0.78 -9.23
C ARG A 118 -12.16 -0.43 -9.34
N HIS A 119 -12.13 -1.15 -10.46
CA HIS A 119 -12.93 -2.36 -10.66
C HIS A 119 -12.64 -3.40 -9.57
N LEU A 120 -11.36 -3.70 -9.38
CA LEU A 120 -10.90 -4.67 -8.39
C LEU A 120 -11.23 -4.24 -6.95
N ALA A 121 -11.05 -2.95 -6.63
CA ALA A 121 -11.42 -2.42 -5.32
C ALA A 121 -12.91 -2.58 -5.03
N VAL A 122 -13.79 -2.36 -6.01
CA VAL A 122 -15.24 -2.58 -5.88
C VAL A 122 -15.55 -4.06 -5.67
N ALA A 123 -14.92 -4.96 -6.45
CA ALA A 123 -15.12 -6.39 -6.32
C ALA A 123 -14.69 -6.93 -4.94
N LEU A 124 -13.52 -6.50 -4.46
CA LEU A 124 -13.01 -6.85 -3.13
C LEU A 124 -13.90 -6.34 -2.00
N ARG A 125 -14.40 -5.09 -2.10
CA ARG A 125 -15.36 -4.54 -1.12
C ARG A 125 -16.66 -5.33 -1.09
N ARG A 126 -17.17 -5.78 -2.24
CA ARG A 126 -18.35 -6.66 -2.32
C ARG A 126 -18.11 -8.02 -1.68
N ALA A 127 -16.88 -8.50 -1.73
CA ALA A 127 -16.45 -9.72 -1.04
C ALA A 127 -16.17 -9.52 0.46
N GLY A 128 -16.44 -8.33 1.03
CA GLY A 128 -16.27 -8.04 2.46
C GLY A 128 -14.86 -7.58 2.85
N VAL A 129 -13.95 -7.37 1.90
CA VAL A 129 -12.60 -6.90 2.19
C VAL A 129 -12.60 -5.39 2.50
N SER A 130 -11.90 -4.99 3.56
CA SER A 130 -11.61 -3.57 3.81
C SER A 130 -10.56 -3.08 2.84
N VAL A 131 -10.93 -2.16 1.95
CA VAL A 131 -10.06 -1.70 0.85
C VAL A 131 -9.87 -0.19 0.89
N ALA A 132 -8.63 0.24 0.75
CA ALA A 132 -8.24 1.61 0.46
C ALA A 132 -7.80 1.74 -1.01
N LEU A 133 -8.46 2.61 -1.77
CA LEU A 133 -8.08 2.93 -3.15
C LEU A 133 -7.04 4.06 -3.15
N ALA A 134 -5.88 3.78 -3.69
CA ALA A 134 -4.80 4.75 -3.80
C ALA A 134 -5.02 5.72 -4.97
N PRO A 135 -4.61 7.00 -4.84
CA PRO A 135 -4.01 7.62 -3.66
C PRO A 135 -5.03 8.20 -2.66
N ASP A 136 -6.31 8.26 -3.03
CA ASP A 136 -7.35 9.10 -2.39
C ASP A 136 -7.65 8.69 -0.93
N GLU A 137 -7.56 7.39 -0.62
CA GLU A 137 -7.97 6.85 0.68
C GLU A 137 -6.77 6.59 1.62
N TRP A 138 -5.81 7.49 1.64
CA TRP A 138 -4.59 7.39 2.44
C TRP A 138 -4.86 7.14 3.93
N ALA A 139 -5.83 7.84 4.52
CA ALA A 139 -6.18 7.69 5.93
C ALA A 139 -6.73 6.29 6.25
N VAL A 140 -7.47 5.68 5.31
CA VAL A 140 -8.00 4.31 5.43
C VAL A 140 -6.85 3.31 5.38
N ALA A 141 -5.93 3.49 4.45
CA ALA A 141 -4.72 2.67 4.35
C ALA A 141 -3.88 2.75 5.63
N ALA A 142 -3.67 3.95 6.17
CA ALA A 142 -2.94 4.16 7.43
C ALA A 142 -3.62 3.52 8.64
N GLY A 143 -4.93 3.31 8.58
CA GLY A 143 -5.72 2.61 9.61
C GLY A 143 -5.65 1.08 9.51
N GLY A 144 -5.06 0.54 8.47
CA GLY A 144 -4.98 -0.89 8.18
C GLY A 144 -6.13 -1.35 7.27
N ALA A 145 -5.81 -1.52 5.99
CA ALA A 145 -6.70 -2.03 4.95
C ALA A 145 -5.85 -2.57 3.79
N THR A 146 -6.43 -3.45 2.99
CA THR A 146 -5.87 -3.82 1.68
C THR A 146 -5.81 -2.58 0.79
N VAL A 147 -4.64 -2.30 0.22
CA VAL A 147 -4.46 -1.17 -0.69
C VAL A 147 -4.51 -1.66 -2.13
N VAL A 148 -5.30 -0.99 -2.95
CA VAL A 148 -5.39 -1.24 -4.40
C VAL A 148 -5.05 0.04 -5.15
N GLY A 149 -4.22 -0.05 -6.17
CA GLY A 149 -3.86 1.09 -6.99
C GLY A 149 -2.84 0.79 -8.07
N THR A 150 -2.31 1.84 -8.69
CA THR A 150 -1.21 1.73 -9.64
C THR A 150 0.15 1.74 -8.91
N ARG A 151 1.25 1.85 -9.64
CA ARG A 151 2.62 1.88 -9.07
C ARG A 151 2.79 2.84 -7.89
N SER A 152 2.10 3.96 -7.88
CA SER A 152 2.17 4.93 -6.77
C SER A 152 1.59 4.38 -5.47
N ALA A 153 0.72 3.38 -5.53
CA ALA A 153 0.15 2.74 -4.34
C ALA A 153 1.19 2.03 -3.48
N ALA A 154 2.38 1.70 -4.05
CA ALA A 154 3.50 1.16 -3.28
C ALA A 154 4.01 2.11 -2.18
N TRP A 155 3.65 3.39 -2.23
CA TRP A 155 4.00 4.40 -1.24
C TRP A 155 2.90 4.66 -0.20
N MET A 156 1.80 3.92 -0.27
CA MET A 156 0.72 4.03 0.72
C MET A 156 1.14 3.39 2.05
N PRO A 157 0.69 3.93 3.19
CA PRO A 157 0.96 3.31 4.48
C PRO A 157 0.23 1.97 4.61
N MET A 158 0.94 0.95 5.05
CA MET A 158 0.38 -0.40 5.28
C MET A 158 1.01 -0.99 6.54
N PRO A 159 0.41 -0.75 7.71
CA PRO A 159 1.00 -1.17 8.99
C PRO A 159 1.13 -2.69 9.15
N ASP A 160 0.25 -3.46 8.52
CA ASP A 160 0.20 -4.92 8.65
C ASP A 160 0.24 -5.61 7.27
N LEU A 161 1.14 -5.17 6.38
CA LEU A 161 1.30 -5.75 5.05
C LEU A 161 1.66 -7.24 5.14
N ALA A 162 0.79 -8.09 4.61
CA ALA A 162 0.95 -9.54 4.60
C ALA A 162 1.28 -10.12 3.22
N ALA A 163 0.83 -9.47 2.15
CA ALA A 163 1.05 -9.95 0.78
C ALA A 163 1.15 -8.80 -0.22
N VAL A 164 1.88 -9.02 -1.30
CA VAL A 164 1.97 -8.09 -2.44
C VAL A 164 1.59 -8.83 -3.71
N VAL A 165 0.71 -8.24 -4.51
CA VAL A 165 0.31 -8.75 -5.82
C VAL A 165 0.58 -7.67 -6.85
N VAL A 166 1.26 -8.03 -7.93
CA VAL A 166 1.43 -7.17 -9.11
C VAL A 166 0.68 -7.83 -10.26
N ILE A 167 -0.37 -7.19 -10.73
CA ILE A 167 -1.19 -7.68 -11.83
C ILE A 167 -0.69 -7.04 -13.12
N ASP A 168 -0.45 -7.86 -14.15
CA ASP A 168 0.08 -7.44 -15.45
C ASP A 168 1.41 -6.68 -15.32
N GLU A 169 2.37 -7.27 -14.60
CA GLU A 169 3.71 -6.72 -14.39
C GLU A 169 4.39 -6.23 -15.69
N HIS A 170 4.11 -6.90 -16.80
CA HIS A 170 4.68 -6.60 -18.10
C HIS A 170 3.94 -5.48 -18.87
N ASP A 171 2.79 -5.00 -18.40
CA ASP A 171 2.07 -3.89 -19.04
C ASP A 171 2.75 -2.55 -18.68
N GLN A 172 3.43 -1.98 -19.67
CA GLN A 172 4.20 -0.74 -19.54
C GLN A 172 3.39 0.53 -19.84
N ARG A 173 2.08 0.50 -19.72
CA ARG A 173 1.24 1.68 -19.95
C ARG A 173 1.42 2.74 -18.86
#